data_fc5df15a77e5681c469d31fdb16d9ac5
#
_entry.id   fc5df15a77e5681c469d31fdb16d9ac5
#
_cell.length_a   1.000
_cell.length_b   1.000
_cell.length_c   1.000
_cell.angle_alpha   90.00
_cell.angle_beta   90.00
_cell.angle_gamma   90.00
#
_symmetry.space_group_name_H-M   'P 1'
#
loop_
_entity.id
_entity.type
_entity.pdbx_description
1 polymer ?
#
loop_
_entity_poly.entity_id
_entity_poly.type
_entity_poly.pdbx_seq_one_letter_code
_entity_poly.pdbx_strand_id
1 'polypeptide(L)'
;MRRTFEDLLAEAEAAPVDGWDFSWLDGRATEERPSWGYQRLLRDRLSTVSAALDIHTGGGEVLAGAGPFPPTMAAIETWPPNAALATARLHPLGAVVVAVRDEPPLPFAD
;
A
#
# COMPACT_ATOMS: atom_id res chain seq x y z
N MET A 1 24.48 -13.10 26.56
CA MET A 1 23.22 -13.37 27.32
C MET A 1 22.12 -13.73 26.35
N ARG A 2 21.42 -14.79 26.64
CA ARG A 2 20.27 -15.20 25.79
C ARG A 2 19.06 -14.34 26.13
N ARG A 3 18.45 -13.68 25.12
CA ARG A 3 17.23 -12.89 25.30
C ARG A 3 16.04 -13.81 25.58
N THR A 4 15.17 -13.41 26.48
CA THR A 4 13.93 -14.12 26.78
C THR A 4 12.85 -13.75 25.75
N PHE A 5 11.74 -14.47 25.76
CA PHE A 5 10.58 -14.12 24.94
C PHE A 5 10.05 -12.72 25.31
N GLU A 6 10.00 -12.42 26.60
CA GLU A 6 9.53 -11.13 27.13
C GLU A 6 10.43 -9.98 26.65
N ASP A 7 11.74 -10.18 26.61
CA ASP A 7 12.69 -9.19 26.07
C ASP A 7 12.41 -8.92 24.60
N LEU A 8 12.16 -9.97 23.81
CA LEU A 8 11.85 -9.85 22.39
C LEU A 8 10.50 -9.18 22.13
N LEU A 9 9.51 -9.50 22.94
CA LEU A 9 8.18 -8.88 22.85
C LEU A 9 8.27 -7.39 23.15
N ALA A 10 8.92 -7.02 24.25
CA ALA A 10 9.11 -5.62 24.61
C ALA A 10 9.86 -4.83 23.54
N GLU A 11 10.88 -5.43 22.93
CA GLU A 11 11.62 -4.82 21.82
C GLU A 11 10.71 -4.61 20.60
N ALA A 12 9.88 -5.60 20.27
CA ALA A 12 8.95 -5.50 19.14
C ALA A 12 7.85 -4.45 19.38
N GLU A 13 7.31 -4.38 20.60
CA GLU A 13 6.30 -3.38 20.96
C GLU A 13 6.87 -1.94 20.92
N ALA A 14 8.14 -1.78 21.24
CA ALA A 14 8.82 -0.49 21.21
C ALA A 14 9.30 -0.10 19.81
N ALA A 15 9.23 -1.00 18.83
CA ALA A 15 9.72 -0.75 17.48
C ALA A 15 8.93 0.37 16.81
N PRO A 16 9.60 1.31 16.13
CA PRO A 16 8.91 2.34 15.38
C PRO A 16 8.25 1.71 14.15
N VAL A 17 6.94 1.90 14.02
CA VAL A 17 6.16 1.51 12.83
C VAL A 17 5.36 2.71 12.39
N ASP A 18 5.64 3.19 11.19
CA ASP A 18 4.94 4.32 10.59
C ASP A 18 4.31 3.85 9.26
N GLY A 19 3.00 3.65 9.29
CA GLY A 19 2.28 3.12 8.13
C GLY A 19 2.76 1.72 7.74
N TRP A 20 3.20 1.59 6.52
CA TRP A 20 3.79 0.36 5.96
C TRP A 20 5.31 0.38 5.96
N ASP A 21 5.92 1.26 6.74
CA ASP A 21 7.37 1.28 6.91
C ASP A 21 7.79 0.21 7.94
N PHE A 22 8.23 -0.92 7.44
CA PHE A 22 8.73 -2.04 8.22
C PHE A 22 10.27 -2.12 8.20
N SER A 23 10.95 -0.99 7.98
CA SER A 23 12.42 -0.96 7.90
C SER A 23 13.11 -1.47 9.18
N TRP A 24 12.41 -1.46 10.33
CA TRP A 24 12.89 -2.07 11.56
C TRP A 24 13.21 -3.57 11.40
N LEU A 25 12.54 -4.25 10.44
CA LEU A 25 12.79 -5.66 10.14
C LEU A 25 14.02 -5.90 9.27
N ASP A 26 14.64 -4.86 8.74
CA ASP A 26 15.82 -4.99 7.89
C ASP A 26 16.95 -5.69 8.66
N GLY A 27 17.48 -6.78 8.09
CA GLY A 27 18.46 -7.63 8.73
C GLY A 27 17.92 -8.55 9.84
N ARG A 28 16.62 -8.46 10.16
CA ARG A 28 15.94 -9.29 11.18
C ARG A 28 15.06 -10.37 10.56
N ALA A 29 14.46 -10.06 9.42
CA ALA A 29 13.59 -10.97 8.69
C ALA A 29 13.83 -10.83 7.19
N THR A 30 13.59 -11.92 6.47
CA THR A 30 13.62 -11.95 5.02
C THR A 30 12.31 -12.52 4.50
N GLU A 31 11.88 -12.02 3.37
CA GLU A 31 10.68 -12.50 2.68
C GLU A 31 11.08 -13.01 1.30
N GLU A 32 10.69 -14.24 0.99
CA GLU A 32 10.88 -14.80 -0.34
C GLU A 32 9.89 -14.14 -1.30
N ARG A 33 10.41 -13.61 -2.40
CA ARG A 33 9.58 -12.99 -3.42
C ARG A 33 9.17 -14.02 -4.47
N PRO A 34 7.91 -14.00 -4.92
CA PRO A 34 7.48 -14.85 -6.02
C PRO A 34 8.25 -14.49 -7.31
N SER A 35 8.39 -15.46 -8.21
CA SER A 35 9.08 -15.27 -9.50
C SER A 35 8.36 -14.29 -10.44
N TRP A 36 7.05 -14.10 -10.27
CA TRP A 36 6.27 -13.10 -10.96
C TRP A 36 6.28 -11.78 -10.17
N GLY A 37 6.40 -10.66 -10.83
CA GLY A 37 6.39 -9.34 -10.18
C GLY A 37 4.97 -8.77 -10.14
N TYR A 38 4.39 -8.59 -8.95
CA TYR A 38 3.05 -8.03 -8.79
C TYR A 38 2.92 -6.64 -9.43
N GLN A 39 3.87 -5.75 -9.14
CA GLN A 39 3.84 -4.39 -9.67
C GLN A 39 3.92 -4.35 -11.20
N ARG A 40 4.69 -5.25 -11.80
CA ARG A 40 4.76 -5.39 -13.26
C ARG A 40 3.44 -5.87 -13.84
N LEU A 41 2.81 -6.89 -13.23
CA LEU A 41 1.50 -7.37 -13.64
C LEU A 41 0.44 -6.27 -13.52
N LEU A 42 0.48 -5.51 -12.44
CA LEU A 42 -0.42 -4.38 -12.22
C LEU A 42 -0.24 -3.33 -13.33
N ARG A 43 1.00 -2.95 -13.63
CA ARG A 43 1.31 -2.01 -14.72
C ARG A 43 0.76 -2.50 -16.06
N ASP A 44 0.98 -3.77 -16.38
CA ASP A 44 0.53 -4.35 -17.64
C ASP A 44 -1.01 -4.31 -17.74
N ARG A 45 -1.72 -4.61 -16.65
CA ARG A 45 -3.18 -4.53 -16.60
C ARG A 45 -3.70 -3.11 -16.70
N LEU A 46 -3.09 -2.17 -15.97
CA LEU A 46 -3.50 -0.76 -15.99
C LEU A 46 -3.35 -0.16 -17.39
N SER A 47 -2.40 -0.63 -18.19
CA SER A 47 -2.22 -0.15 -19.56
C SER A 47 -3.33 -0.57 -20.54
N THR A 48 -4.20 -1.49 -20.15
CA THR A 48 -5.24 -2.07 -21.02
C THR A 48 -6.66 -1.61 -20.67
N VAL A 49 -6.83 -0.81 -19.62
CA VAL A 49 -8.14 -0.39 -19.12
C VAL A 49 -8.29 1.13 -19.17
N SER A 50 -9.53 1.61 -19.19
CA SER A 50 -9.84 3.04 -19.15
C SER A 50 -10.12 3.54 -17.73
N ALA A 51 -10.44 2.65 -16.81
CA ALA A 51 -10.73 2.95 -15.41
C ALA A 51 -10.24 1.81 -14.53
N ALA A 52 -9.77 2.15 -13.34
CA ALA A 52 -9.33 1.18 -12.35
C ALA A 52 -9.56 1.72 -10.93
N LEU A 53 -9.77 0.79 -10.00
CA LEU A 53 -9.90 1.06 -8.57
C LEU A 53 -8.93 0.16 -7.82
N ASP A 54 -8.08 0.75 -6.99
CA ASP A 54 -7.21 0.03 -6.06
C ASP A 54 -7.80 0.07 -4.66
N ILE A 55 -8.12 -1.10 -4.11
CA ILE A 55 -8.68 -1.26 -2.77
C ILE A 55 -7.54 -1.58 -1.82
N HIS A 56 -7.47 -0.86 -0.69
CA HIS A 56 -6.39 -0.97 0.28
C HIS A 56 -5.01 -0.59 -0.29
N THR A 57 -4.93 0.60 -0.85
CA THR A 57 -3.69 1.07 -1.48
C THR A 57 -2.52 1.26 -0.50
N GLY A 58 -2.79 1.30 0.80
CA GLY A 58 -1.78 1.60 1.81
C GLY A 58 -1.27 3.02 1.67
N GLY A 59 0.04 3.21 1.71
CA GLY A 59 0.68 4.50 1.42
C GLY A 59 0.83 4.80 -0.07
N GLY A 60 0.35 3.92 -0.95
CA GLY A 60 0.37 4.12 -2.40
C GLY A 60 1.69 3.78 -3.08
N GLU A 61 2.65 3.16 -2.38
CA GLU A 61 3.99 2.90 -2.91
C GLU A 61 3.96 1.99 -4.14
N VAL A 62 3.24 0.88 -4.05
CA VAL A 62 3.16 -0.11 -5.13
C VAL A 62 2.44 0.48 -6.34
N LEU A 63 1.30 1.13 -6.11
CA LEU A 63 0.52 1.73 -7.17
C LEU A 63 1.29 2.85 -7.87
N ALA A 64 2.00 3.69 -7.12
CA ALA A 64 2.82 4.76 -7.69
C ALA A 64 3.85 4.25 -8.71
N GLY A 65 4.43 3.07 -8.45
CA GLY A 65 5.39 2.44 -9.36
C GLY A 65 4.76 1.67 -10.53
N ALA A 66 3.44 1.58 -10.59
CA ALA A 66 2.72 0.83 -11.63
C ALA A 66 2.17 1.72 -12.76
N GLY A 67 2.46 3.01 -12.75
CA GLY A 67 2.03 3.93 -13.82
C GLY A 67 2.71 3.69 -15.16
N PRO A 68 2.24 4.36 -16.20
CA PRO A 68 1.20 5.40 -16.21
C PRO A 68 -0.20 4.85 -15.94
N PHE A 69 -1.03 5.70 -15.32
CA PHE A 69 -2.40 5.33 -14.96
C PHE A 69 -3.39 5.49 -16.11
N PRO A 70 -4.49 4.72 -16.11
CA PRO A 70 -5.60 4.96 -17.03
C PRO A 70 -6.23 6.34 -16.75
N PRO A 71 -7.05 6.86 -17.69
CA PRO A 71 -7.71 8.17 -17.53
C PRO A 71 -8.50 8.33 -16.24
N THR A 72 -9.11 7.25 -15.76
CA THR A 72 -9.82 7.22 -14.46
C THR A 72 -9.09 6.24 -13.55
N MET A 73 -8.41 6.76 -12.54
CA MET A 73 -7.72 5.97 -11.52
C MET A 73 -8.13 6.44 -10.14
N ALA A 74 -8.67 5.53 -9.35
CA ALA A 74 -9.03 5.78 -7.96
C ALA A 74 -8.40 4.75 -7.04
N ALA A 75 -8.13 5.14 -5.81
CA ALA A 75 -7.66 4.26 -4.76
C ALA A 75 -8.44 4.55 -3.48
N ILE A 76 -8.68 3.53 -2.68
CA ILE A 76 -9.28 3.69 -1.36
C ILE A 76 -8.36 3.17 -0.27
N GLU A 77 -8.43 3.83 0.87
CA GLU A 77 -7.68 3.48 2.07
C GLU A 77 -8.52 3.80 3.30
N THR A 78 -8.58 2.85 4.23
CA THR A 78 -9.41 2.96 5.43
C THR A 78 -8.70 3.63 6.59
N TRP A 79 -7.36 3.53 6.64
CA TRP A 79 -6.57 4.07 7.74
C TRP A 79 -6.08 5.49 7.42
N PRO A 80 -6.50 6.52 8.20
CA PRO A 80 -6.23 7.91 7.87
C PRO A 80 -4.76 8.27 7.63
N PRO A 81 -3.78 7.78 8.43
CA PRO A 81 -2.37 8.08 8.15
C PRO A 81 -1.90 7.59 6.78
N ASN A 82 -2.34 6.40 6.36
CA ASN A 82 -2.04 5.87 5.03
C ASN A 82 -2.76 6.63 3.93
N ALA A 83 -4.01 7.01 4.15
CA ALA A 83 -4.77 7.81 3.18
C ALA A 83 -4.09 9.14 2.87
N ALA A 84 -3.52 9.81 3.87
CA ALA A 84 -2.76 11.03 3.69
C ALA A 84 -1.48 10.81 2.88
N LEU A 85 -0.73 9.76 3.19
CA LEU A 85 0.49 9.38 2.46
C LEU A 85 0.17 9.02 1.00
N ALA A 86 -0.86 8.21 0.79
CA ALA A 86 -1.32 7.81 -0.55
C ALA A 86 -1.76 9.02 -1.37
N THR A 87 -2.50 9.96 -0.78
CA THR A 87 -2.92 11.18 -1.46
C THR A 87 -1.72 12.00 -1.91
N ALA A 88 -0.75 12.23 -1.04
CA ALA A 88 0.46 12.96 -1.38
C ALA A 88 1.26 12.31 -2.51
N ARG A 89 1.28 10.98 -2.55
CA ARG A 89 2.04 10.21 -3.54
C ARG A 89 1.32 10.04 -4.86
N LEU A 90 0.02 9.75 -4.83
CA LEU A 90 -0.75 9.34 -5.99
C LEU A 90 -1.49 10.47 -6.71
N HIS A 91 -1.91 11.51 -5.99
CA HIS A 91 -2.62 12.63 -6.61
C HIS A 91 -1.80 13.33 -7.69
N PRO A 92 -0.49 13.61 -7.50
CA PRO A 92 0.33 14.18 -8.57
C PRO A 92 0.46 13.29 -9.80
N LEU A 93 0.22 11.98 -9.66
CA LEU A 93 0.28 11.01 -10.75
C LEU A 93 -1.05 10.80 -11.45
N GLY A 94 -2.11 11.49 -11.01
CA GLY A 94 -3.42 11.45 -11.65
C GLY A 94 -4.42 10.49 -11.02
N ALA A 95 -4.15 9.93 -9.84
CA ALA A 95 -5.10 9.11 -9.10
C ALA A 95 -5.83 9.91 -8.03
N VAL A 96 -7.11 9.61 -7.83
CA VAL A 96 -7.91 10.12 -6.71
C VAL A 96 -7.84 9.13 -5.56
N VAL A 97 -7.50 9.60 -4.37
CA VAL A 97 -7.49 8.79 -3.16
C VAL A 97 -8.69 9.18 -2.29
N VAL A 98 -9.49 8.18 -1.92
CA VAL A 98 -10.68 8.38 -1.09
C VAL A 98 -10.51 7.63 0.23
N ALA A 99 -10.60 8.37 1.34
CA ALA A 99 -10.54 7.81 2.68
C ALA A 99 -11.94 7.32 3.08
N VAL A 100 -12.23 6.06 2.84
CA VAL A 100 -13.53 5.43 3.09
C VAL A 100 -13.33 4.00 3.57
N ARG A 101 -14.42 3.41 4.07
CA ARG A 101 -14.49 1.98 4.35
C ARG A 101 -14.40 1.17 3.07
N ASP A 102 -13.88 -0.02 3.19
CA ASP A 102 -13.76 -1.02 2.10
C ASP A 102 -15.00 -1.92 1.98
N GLU A 103 -16.03 -1.66 2.79
CA GLU A 103 -17.29 -2.39 2.78
C GLU A 103 -18.30 -1.76 1.80
N PRO A 104 -19.09 -2.59 1.09
CA PRO A 104 -20.16 -2.08 0.23
C PRO A 104 -21.23 -1.29 1.02
N PRO A 105 -21.88 -0.30 0.39
CA PRO A 105 -21.62 0.16 -0.98
C PRO A 105 -20.37 1.02 -1.05
N LEU A 106 -19.55 0.78 -2.08
CA LEU A 106 -18.40 1.64 -2.37
C LEU A 106 -18.88 2.95 -3.01
N PRO A 107 -18.15 4.07 -2.82
CA PRO A 107 -18.59 5.40 -3.29
C PRO A 107 -18.27 5.63 -4.77
N PHE A 108 -18.45 4.61 -5.60
CA PHE A 108 -18.19 4.65 -7.03
C PHE A 108 -19.39 4.12 -7.80
N ALA A 109 -19.59 4.62 -9.02
CA ALA A 109 -20.57 4.09 -9.95
C ALA A 109 -20.14 2.70 -10.47
N ASP A 110 -21.13 1.90 -10.85
CA ASP A 110 -20.92 0.59 -11.48
C ASP A 110 -20.31 0.73 -12.88
#